data_129518e55ead5100a39f725010e371f2
#
_entry.id   129518e55ead5100a39f725010e371f2
#
_cell.length_a   1.000
_cell.length_b   1.000
_cell.length_c   1.000
_cell.angle_alpha   90.00
_cell.angle_beta   90.00
_cell.angle_gamma   90.00
#
_symmetry.space_group_name_H-M   'P 1'
#
loop_
_entity.id
_entity.type
_entity.pdbx_description
1 polymer ?
#
loop_
_entity_poly.entity_id
_entity_poly.type
_entity_poly.pdbx_seq_one_letter_code
_entity_poly.pdbx_strand_id
1 'polypeptide(L)'
;IGVSHGEDGTVLIDDQFAPLTPKIQAAVAALGASPVKFLINTHWHGDHSGGNENFGKAGAVIMAHDNVRVRMATDQKTPFGEVKASPKVALPVITYAEGLKLHLNGEEVRVISVPPAHTDGDSVVHWTKSNVIHMGDLFFHKMSYPFVDRSSGGDVRGVIAAADKVLAMANDQTKIIPGHGAVASKADLQAYRDMLVAIVGKVEAAVKAGKSLEEVKAMKPADGFGVNPSGFITADRFVEMVYGTFKPA
;
A
#
# COMPACT_ATOMS: atom_id res chain seq x y z
N ILE A 1 -6.10 -7.73 -0.30
CA ILE A 1 -7.34 -7.55 0.48
C ILE A 1 -7.20 -8.25 1.82
N GLY A 2 -7.57 -7.56 2.91
CA GLY A 2 -7.71 -8.12 4.25
C GLY A 2 -9.18 -8.19 4.65
N VAL A 3 -9.56 -9.24 5.39
CA VAL A 3 -10.92 -9.41 5.91
C VAL A 3 -10.86 -9.78 7.39
N SER A 4 -11.63 -9.06 8.22
CA SER A 4 -11.94 -9.44 9.59
C SER A 4 -13.45 -9.48 9.76
N HIS A 5 -13.99 -10.54 10.37
CA HIS A 5 -15.42 -10.64 10.61
C HIS A 5 -15.75 -11.25 11.98
N GLY A 6 -16.89 -10.91 12.53
CA GLY A 6 -17.37 -11.36 13.83
C GLY A 6 -18.69 -10.69 14.20
N GLU A 7 -18.98 -10.61 15.49
CA GLU A 7 -20.26 -10.10 16.03
C GLU A 7 -20.51 -8.63 15.67
N ASP A 8 -19.43 -7.81 15.58
CA ASP A 8 -19.55 -6.38 15.27
C ASP A 8 -19.72 -6.11 13.78
N GLY A 9 -19.51 -7.10 12.91
CA GLY A 9 -19.64 -7.03 11.48
C GLY A 9 -18.33 -7.33 10.72
N THR A 10 -18.36 -7.10 9.42
CA THR A 10 -17.23 -7.35 8.53
C THR A 10 -16.46 -6.08 8.24
N VAL A 11 -15.15 -6.13 8.44
CA VAL A 11 -14.17 -5.11 8.04
C VAL A 11 -13.41 -5.61 6.82
N LEU A 12 -13.39 -4.84 5.74
CA LEU A 12 -12.62 -5.10 4.53
C LEU A 12 -11.47 -4.09 4.45
N ILE A 13 -10.27 -4.55 4.07
CA ILE A 13 -9.14 -3.68 3.76
C ILE A 13 -8.87 -3.77 2.28
N ASP A 14 -9.04 -2.65 1.59
CA ASP A 14 -8.99 -2.49 0.15
C ASP A 14 -10.04 -3.32 -0.59
N ASP A 15 -10.44 -2.92 -1.78
CA ASP A 15 -11.59 -3.50 -2.47
C ASP A 15 -11.38 -3.74 -3.98
N GLN A 16 -10.14 -3.56 -4.46
CA GLN A 16 -9.79 -3.81 -5.85
C GLN A 16 -10.56 -2.91 -6.83
N PHE A 17 -10.50 -3.23 -8.10
CA PHE A 17 -11.28 -2.56 -9.15
C PHE A 17 -12.77 -2.89 -9.08
N ALA A 18 -13.63 -1.95 -9.41
CA ALA A 18 -15.08 -2.07 -9.40
C ALA A 18 -15.66 -3.37 -10.04
N PRO A 19 -15.15 -3.88 -11.16
CA PRO A 19 -15.66 -5.13 -11.76
C PRO A 19 -15.44 -6.37 -10.88
N LEU A 20 -14.53 -6.32 -9.90
CA LEU A 20 -14.24 -7.43 -9.00
C LEU A 20 -15.13 -7.46 -7.74
N THR A 21 -15.90 -6.40 -7.50
CA THR A 21 -16.77 -6.30 -6.31
C THR A 21 -17.68 -7.52 -6.11
N PRO A 22 -18.40 -8.05 -7.12
CA PRO A 22 -19.25 -9.23 -6.93
C PRO A 22 -18.46 -10.47 -6.50
N LYS A 23 -17.24 -10.65 -7.04
CA LYS A 23 -16.35 -11.76 -6.67
C LYS A 23 -15.84 -11.62 -5.23
N ILE A 24 -15.52 -10.41 -4.81
CA ILE A 24 -15.08 -10.11 -3.44
C ILE A 24 -16.23 -10.37 -2.45
N GLN A 25 -17.43 -9.86 -2.76
CA GLN A 25 -18.62 -10.10 -1.93
C GLN A 25 -18.93 -11.60 -1.80
N ALA A 26 -18.83 -12.36 -2.88
CA ALA A 26 -19.01 -13.81 -2.85
C ALA A 26 -17.94 -14.51 -1.99
N ALA A 27 -16.68 -14.08 -2.08
CA ALA A 27 -15.60 -14.61 -1.26
C ALA A 27 -15.80 -14.30 0.24
N VAL A 28 -16.22 -13.08 0.57
CA VAL A 28 -16.56 -12.66 1.94
C VAL A 28 -17.72 -13.52 2.47
N ALA A 29 -18.78 -13.72 1.70
CA ALA A 29 -19.91 -14.54 2.08
C ALA A 29 -19.52 -16.02 2.30
N ALA A 30 -18.59 -16.55 1.49
CA ALA A 30 -18.08 -17.92 1.63
C ALA A 30 -17.29 -18.14 2.93
N LEU A 31 -16.80 -17.09 3.58
CA LEU A 31 -16.20 -17.15 4.92
C LEU A 31 -17.25 -17.18 6.05
N GLY A 32 -18.55 -17.15 5.73
CA GLY A 32 -19.62 -16.99 6.70
C GLY A 32 -19.75 -15.57 7.27
N ALA A 33 -19.09 -14.61 6.62
CA ALA A 33 -19.10 -13.23 7.05
C ALA A 33 -20.38 -12.50 6.61
N SER A 34 -20.84 -11.55 7.42
CA SER A 34 -21.92 -10.61 7.06
C SER A 34 -21.48 -9.67 5.93
N PRO A 35 -22.39 -8.93 5.28
CA PRO A 35 -22.01 -7.89 4.34
C PRO A 35 -20.99 -6.90 4.95
N VAL A 36 -20.12 -6.36 4.11
CA VAL A 36 -19.08 -5.42 4.54
C VAL A 36 -19.71 -4.20 5.20
N LYS A 37 -19.39 -3.98 6.47
CA LYS A 37 -19.85 -2.85 7.27
C LYS A 37 -18.84 -1.71 7.28
N PHE A 38 -17.57 -2.05 7.32
CA PHE A 38 -16.46 -1.10 7.33
C PHE A 38 -15.49 -1.43 6.21
N LEU A 39 -15.07 -0.42 5.46
CA LEU A 39 -14.06 -0.52 4.41
C LEU A 39 -12.95 0.46 4.72
N ILE A 40 -11.71 -0.01 4.79
CA ILE A 40 -10.53 0.82 5.02
C ILE A 40 -9.67 0.76 3.78
N ASN A 41 -9.40 1.90 3.15
CA ASN A 41 -8.43 1.96 2.06
C ASN A 41 -7.04 2.25 2.62
N THR A 42 -6.06 1.44 2.23
CA THR A 42 -4.66 1.65 2.58
C THR A 42 -4.09 2.88 1.89
N HIS A 43 -4.52 3.17 0.66
CA HIS A 43 -4.18 4.34 -0.14
C HIS A 43 -5.23 4.56 -1.26
N TRP A 44 -5.01 5.52 -2.15
CA TRP A 44 -6.04 6.00 -3.09
C TRP A 44 -6.06 5.30 -4.46
N HIS A 45 -5.08 4.47 -4.83
CA HIS A 45 -5.01 3.88 -6.17
C HIS A 45 -6.20 2.96 -6.47
N GLY A 46 -6.53 2.89 -7.76
CA GLY A 46 -7.78 2.26 -8.22
C GLY A 46 -7.88 0.75 -7.98
N ASP A 47 -6.77 0.04 -7.87
CA ASP A 47 -6.74 -1.38 -7.51
C ASP A 47 -6.85 -1.63 -5.99
N HIS A 48 -7.02 -0.56 -5.20
CA HIS A 48 -7.27 -0.61 -3.75
C HIS A 48 -8.57 0.08 -3.35
N SER A 49 -9.05 1.04 -4.14
CA SER A 49 -10.22 1.85 -3.85
C SER A 49 -11.27 1.87 -4.97
N GLY A 50 -11.05 1.13 -6.05
CA GLY A 50 -11.94 1.15 -7.21
C GLY A 50 -13.32 0.55 -6.97
N GLY A 51 -13.47 -0.33 -5.99
CA GLY A 51 -14.74 -0.90 -5.55
C GLY A 51 -15.54 -0.01 -4.59
N ASN A 52 -14.95 1.09 -4.08
CA ASN A 52 -15.55 1.96 -3.06
C ASN A 52 -16.99 2.39 -3.40
N GLU A 53 -17.26 2.74 -4.67
CA GLU A 53 -18.61 3.14 -5.07
C GLU A 53 -19.63 2.03 -4.84
N ASN A 54 -19.29 0.81 -5.16
CA ASN A 54 -20.17 -0.35 -5.00
C ASN A 54 -20.40 -0.68 -3.52
N PHE A 55 -19.33 -0.69 -2.73
CA PHE A 55 -19.43 -0.94 -1.28
C PHE A 55 -20.13 0.22 -0.56
N GLY A 56 -19.88 1.47 -0.95
CA GLY A 56 -20.57 2.64 -0.40
C GLY A 56 -22.09 2.63 -0.71
N LYS A 57 -22.48 2.24 -1.93
CA LYS A 57 -23.90 2.02 -2.28
C LYS A 57 -24.52 0.87 -1.50
N ALA A 58 -23.75 -0.13 -1.12
CA ALA A 58 -24.18 -1.23 -0.28
C ALA A 58 -24.24 -0.87 1.22
N GLY A 59 -23.87 0.35 1.61
CA GLY A 59 -23.97 0.87 2.97
C GLY A 59 -22.68 0.72 3.80
N ALA A 60 -21.56 0.34 3.21
CA ALA A 60 -20.28 0.29 3.92
C ALA A 60 -19.81 1.69 4.33
N VAL A 61 -19.28 1.82 5.55
CA VAL A 61 -18.63 3.02 6.05
C VAL A 61 -17.17 3.00 5.59
N ILE A 62 -16.81 3.91 4.68
CA ILE A 62 -15.47 3.98 4.09
C ILE A 62 -14.58 4.88 4.95
N MET A 63 -13.37 4.40 5.27
CA MET A 63 -12.37 5.07 6.09
C MET A 63 -11.02 5.09 5.40
N ALA A 64 -10.30 6.20 5.47
CA ALA A 64 -8.95 6.32 4.94
C ALA A 64 -8.21 7.54 5.52
N HIS A 65 -6.93 7.69 5.17
CA HIS A 65 -6.17 8.89 5.45
C HIS A 65 -6.79 10.12 4.76
N ASP A 66 -6.64 11.32 5.35
CA ASP A 66 -7.16 12.58 4.81
C ASP A 66 -6.77 12.80 3.34
N ASN A 67 -5.50 12.54 3.00
CA ASN A 67 -5.00 12.71 1.64
C ASN A 67 -5.63 11.74 0.63
N VAL A 68 -6.02 10.53 1.04
CA VAL A 68 -6.77 9.59 0.19
C VAL A 68 -8.07 10.23 -0.27
N ARG A 69 -8.84 10.80 0.68
CA ARG A 69 -10.08 11.49 0.36
C ARG A 69 -9.84 12.71 -0.55
N VAL A 70 -8.81 13.51 -0.28
CA VAL A 70 -8.48 14.68 -1.10
C VAL A 70 -8.17 14.26 -2.54
N ARG A 71 -7.34 13.22 -2.72
CA ARG A 71 -6.98 12.73 -4.06
C ARG A 71 -8.16 12.13 -4.79
N MET A 72 -8.98 11.33 -4.12
CA MET A 72 -10.18 10.75 -4.73
C MET A 72 -11.26 11.78 -5.08
N ALA A 73 -11.31 12.91 -4.37
CA ALA A 73 -12.30 13.97 -4.62
C ALA A 73 -11.94 14.91 -5.78
N THR A 74 -10.76 14.79 -6.38
CA THR A 74 -10.26 15.67 -7.45
C THR A 74 -9.63 14.86 -8.58
N ASP A 75 -9.64 15.41 -9.80
CA ASP A 75 -8.95 14.81 -10.94
C ASP A 75 -7.44 14.72 -10.67
N GLN A 76 -6.85 13.56 -10.92
CA GLN A 76 -5.44 13.28 -10.72
C GLN A 76 -4.74 13.01 -12.05
N LYS A 77 -3.47 13.44 -12.14
CA LYS A 77 -2.57 13.06 -13.24
C LYS A 77 -1.51 12.10 -12.71
N THR A 78 -1.49 10.90 -13.27
CA THR A 78 -0.54 9.85 -12.88
C THR A 78 0.36 9.48 -14.06
N PRO A 79 1.46 8.73 -13.84
CA PRO A 79 2.28 8.19 -14.92
C PRO A 79 1.53 7.23 -15.86
N PHE A 80 0.34 6.77 -15.46
CA PHE A 80 -0.51 5.85 -16.25
C PHE A 80 -1.70 6.54 -16.90
N GLY A 81 -1.84 7.86 -16.75
CA GLY A 81 -2.92 8.65 -17.32
C GLY A 81 -3.70 9.47 -16.31
N GLU A 82 -4.80 10.07 -16.78
CA GLU A 82 -5.71 10.83 -15.93
C GLU A 82 -6.68 9.90 -15.20
N VAL A 83 -6.86 10.15 -13.90
CA VAL A 83 -7.88 9.52 -13.04
C VAL A 83 -8.90 10.59 -12.67
N LYS A 84 -10.15 10.38 -13.00
CA LYS A 84 -11.23 11.32 -12.68
C LYS A 84 -11.65 11.23 -11.22
N ALA A 85 -12.13 12.37 -10.69
CA ALA A 85 -12.67 12.45 -9.36
C ALA A 85 -13.76 11.39 -9.12
N SER A 86 -13.70 10.72 -7.98
CA SER A 86 -14.65 9.70 -7.57
C SER A 86 -15.99 10.32 -7.16
N PRO A 87 -17.13 9.64 -7.39
CA PRO A 87 -18.42 10.11 -6.93
C PRO A 87 -18.48 10.15 -5.37
N LYS A 88 -19.31 11.04 -4.84
CA LYS A 88 -19.43 11.28 -3.38
C LYS A 88 -19.59 9.99 -2.55
N VAL A 89 -20.33 9.00 -3.06
CA VAL A 89 -20.60 7.74 -2.37
C VAL A 89 -19.35 6.85 -2.24
N ALA A 90 -18.33 7.05 -3.09
CA ALA A 90 -17.05 6.33 -3.06
C ALA A 90 -16.02 6.99 -2.11
N LEU A 91 -16.26 8.21 -1.65
CA LEU A 91 -15.30 8.94 -0.84
C LEU A 91 -15.31 8.46 0.62
N PRO A 92 -14.15 8.30 1.25
CA PRO A 92 -14.06 8.03 2.69
C PRO A 92 -14.87 9.05 3.50
N VAL A 93 -15.74 8.58 4.40
CA VAL A 93 -16.57 9.42 5.26
C VAL A 93 -15.98 9.60 6.66
N ILE A 94 -15.07 8.71 7.06
CA ILE A 94 -14.23 8.86 8.25
C ILE A 94 -12.80 9.00 7.75
N THR A 95 -12.16 10.12 8.10
CA THR A 95 -10.77 10.37 7.73
C THR A 95 -9.92 10.66 8.96
N TYR A 96 -8.60 10.46 8.82
CA TYR A 96 -7.62 10.66 9.88
C TYR A 96 -6.29 11.15 9.29
N ALA A 97 -5.52 11.88 10.11
CA ALA A 97 -4.17 12.32 9.78
C ALA A 97 -3.10 11.34 10.31
N GLU A 98 -3.20 10.93 11.58
CA GLU A 98 -2.19 10.10 12.23
C GLU A 98 -2.56 8.62 12.32
N GLY A 99 -3.85 8.32 12.25
CA GLY A 99 -4.41 6.99 12.38
C GLY A 99 -5.64 6.94 13.26
N LEU A 100 -6.20 5.75 13.43
CA LEU A 100 -7.35 5.49 14.31
C LEU A 100 -7.27 4.07 14.90
N LYS A 101 -8.08 3.83 15.90
CA LYS A 101 -8.27 2.51 16.50
C LYS A 101 -9.73 2.12 16.40
N LEU A 102 -9.97 0.87 16.03
CA LEU A 102 -11.28 0.25 16.05
C LEU A 102 -11.24 -0.89 17.07
N HIS A 103 -12.28 -1.01 17.87
CA HIS A 103 -12.48 -2.11 18.80
C HIS A 103 -13.62 -2.95 18.27
N LEU A 104 -13.30 -3.95 17.46
CA LEU A 104 -14.25 -4.79 16.72
C LEU A 104 -13.85 -6.26 16.77
N ASN A 105 -14.83 -7.13 16.75
CA ASN A 105 -14.66 -8.59 16.67
C ASN A 105 -13.73 -9.15 17.76
N GLY A 106 -13.75 -8.55 18.96
CA GLY A 106 -13.00 -8.99 20.13
C GLY A 106 -11.50 -8.63 20.09
N GLU A 107 -11.09 -7.68 19.25
CA GLU A 107 -9.72 -7.18 19.21
C GLU A 107 -9.61 -5.67 18.90
N GLU A 108 -8.43 -5.10 19.15
CA GLU A 108 -8.07 -3.77 18.71
C GLU A 108 -7.46 -3.86 17.29
N VAL A 109 -8.05 -3.13 16.35
CA VAL A 109 -7.51 -2.93 15.00
C VAL A 109 -6.92 -1.52 14.95
N ARG A 110 -5.62 -1.42 14.74
CA ARG A 110 -4.89 -0.16 14.62
C ARG A 110 -4.70 0.18 13.15
N VAL A 111 -5.24 1.32 12.73
CA VAL A 111 -4.92 1.92 11.44
C VAL A 111 -3.86 2.99 11.71
N ILE A 112 -2.71 2.86 11.08
CA ILE A 112 -1.51 3.64 11.38
C ILE A 112 -1.06 4.35 10.11
N SER A 113 -1.10 5.67 10.10
CA SER A 113 -0.54 6.47 9.03
C SER A 113 0.99 6.38 9.02
N VAL A 114 1.58 6.45 7.85
CA VAL A 114 3.03 6.50 7.65
C VAL A 114 3.42 7.81 6.94
N PRO A 115 4.67 8.26 7.04
CA PRO A 115 5.16 9.35 6.21
C PRO A 115 4.96 9.08 4.73
N PRO A 116 4.95 10.10 3.86
CA PRO A 116 4.88 9.91 2.41
C PRO A 116 5.82 8.80 1.93
N ALA A 117 5.27 7.75 1.32
CA ALA A 117 5.96 6.50 1.01
C ALA A 117 5.60 5.99 -0.40
N HIS A 118 4.62 5.10 -0.56
CA HIS A 118 4.07 4.73 -1.87
C HIS A 118 3.27 5.89 -2.46
N THR A 119 2.44 6.52 -1.62
CA THR A 119 1.74 7.80 -1.84
C THR A 119 1.95 8.72 -0.63
N ASP A 120 1.22 9.83 -0.55
CA ASP A 120 1.20 10.71 0.63
C ASP A 120 0.07 10.40 1.62
N GLY A 121 -0.68 9.31 1.42
CA GLY A 121 -1.83 8.94 2.23
C GLY A 121 -1.83 7.47 2.66
N ASP A 122 -0.66 6.83 2.72
CA ASP A 122 -0.57 5.40 3.00
C ASP A 122 -0.82 5.07 4.47
N SER A 123 -1.47 3.94 4.70
CA SER A 123 -1.76 3.41 6.03
C SER A 123 -1.47 1.92 6.13
N VAL A 124 -1.01 1.51 7.30
CA VAL A 124 -0.85 0.12 7.74
C VAL A 124 -2.02 -0.24 8.63
N VAL A 125 -2.59 -1.43 8.47
CA VAL A 125 -3.66 -1.94 9.35
C VAL A 125 -3.14 -3.13 10.14
N HIS A 126 -3.21 -3.06 11.47
CA HIS A 126 -2.70 -4.06 12.39
C HIS A 126 -3.79 -4.62 13.29
N TRP A 127 -4.12 -5.90 13.14
CA TRP A 127 -4.96 -6.68 14.05
C TRP A 127 -4.09 -7.23 15.17
N THR A 128 -4.24 -6.65 16.36
CA THR A 128 -3.27 -6.84 17.46
C THR A 128 -3.34 -8.24 18.09
N LYS A 129 -4.53 -8.84 18.21
CA LYS A 129 -4.71 -10.18 18.79
C LYS A 129 -4.50 -11.28 17.74
N SER A 130 -5.03 -11.09 16.54
CA SER A 130 -4.85 -12.00 15.40
C SER A 130 -3.41 -11.99 14.88
N ASN A 131 -2.61 -10.99 15.26
CA ASN A 131 -1.21 -10.83 14.87
C ASN A 131 -1.03 -10.78 13.34
N VAL A 132 -1.88 -10.00 12.67
CA VAL A 132 -1.89 -9.78 11.22
C VAL A 132 -1.64 -8.32 10.93
N ILE A 133 -0.80 -8.02 9.95
CA ILE A 133 -0.53 -6.65 9.50
C ILE A 133 -0.75 -6.58 7.99
N HIS A 134 -1.62 -5.67 7.54
CA HIS A 134 -1.79 -5.34 6.13
C HIS A 134 -1.02 -4.06 5.80
N MET A 135 -0.14 -4.13 4.83
CA MET A 135 0.77 -3.02 4.49
C MET A 135 0.35 -2.25 3.23
N GLY A 136 -0.65 -2.72 2.49
CA GLY A 136 -0.93 -2.13 1.18
C GLY A 136 0.34 -2.11 0.32
N ASP A 137 0.48 -1.12 -0.54
CA ASP A 137 1.57 -0.98 -1.50
C ASP A 137 2.91 -0.48 -0.91
N LEU A 138 2.97 -0.40 0.42
CA LEU A 138 4.24 -0.29 1.13
C LEU A 138 5.10 -1.55 1.02
N PHE A 139 4.48 -2.69 0.63
CA PHE A 139 5.14 -3.97 0.49
C PHE A 139 4.70 -4.72 -0.77
N PHE A 140 5.65 -4.98 -1.67
CA PHE A 140 5.52 -5.82 -2.86
C PHE A 140 6.30 -7.12 -2.62
N HIS A 141 5.60 -8.23 -2.38
CA HIS A 141 6.27 -9.48 -2.03
C HIS A 141 6.65 -10.28 -3.27
N LYS A 142 7.89 -10.15 -3.73
CA LYS A 142 8.57 -10.93 -4.82
C LYS A 142 7.95 -10.80 -6.22
N MET A 143 6.82 -10.10 -6.39
CA MET A 143 6.15 -9.96 -7.68
C MET A 143 6.76 -8.90 -8.57
N SER A 144 7.24 -7.82 -7.98
CA SER A 144 7.72 -6.62 -8.65
C SER A 144 8.60 -5.82 -7.70
N TYR A 145 9.40 -4.90 -8.22
CA TYR A 145 9.89 -3.79 -7.42
C TYR A 145 8.71 -2.90 -7.01
N PRO A 146 8.81 -2.16 -5.88
CA PRO A 146 7.70 -1.30 -5.48
C PRO A 146 7.51 -0.15 -6.47
N PHE A 147 6.26 0.23 -6.65
CA PHE A 147 5.90 1.48 -7.27
C PHE A 147 5.96 2.59 -6.22
N VAL A 148 6.70 3.66 -6.49
CA VAL A 148 6.74 4.87 -5.66
C VAL A 148 6.10 5.98 -6.48
N ASP A 149 4.86 6.33 -6.16
CA ASP A 149 4.11 7.32 -6.93
C ASP A 149 4.48 8.75 -6.52
N ARG A 150 5.51 9.26 -7.16
CA ARG A 150 5.97 10.64 -6.94
C ARG A 150 4.92 11.69 -7.33
N SER A 151 4.03 11.38 -8.25
CA SER A 151 2.93 12.28 -8.62
C SER A 151 1.92 12.44 -7.50
N SER A 152 1.84 11.43 -6.61
CA SER A 152 1.05 11.45 -5.38
C SER A 152 1.91 11.72 -4.12
N GLY A 153 3.06 12.34 -4.26
CA GLY A 153 3.92 12.68 -3.13
C GLY A 153 4.72 11.51 -2.55
N GLY A 154 4.77 10.35 -3.23
CA GLY A 154 5.52 9.19 -2.76
C GLY A 154 7.03 9.42 -2.66
N ASP A 155 7.66 8.74 -1.70
CA ASP A 155 9.10 8.78 -1.42
C ASP A 155 9.61 7.42 -0.96
N VAL A 156 10.62 6.89 -1.64
CA VAL A 156 11.19 5.57 -1.29
C VAL A 156 11.74 5.49 0.13
N ARG A 157 12.19 6.64 0.69
CA ARG A 157 12.66 6.71 2.09
C ARG A 157 11.52 6.45 3.06
N GLY A 158 10.31 6.92 2.73
CA GLY A 158 9.10 6.63 3.48
C GLY A 158 8.72 5.15 3.43
N VAL A 159 8.91 4.48 2.27
CA VAL A 159 8.68 3.02 2.14
C VAL A 159 9.62 2.25 3.08
N ILE A 160 10.91 2.64 3.14
CA ILE A 160 11.87 2.04 4.08
C ILE A 160 11.45 2.28 5.53
N ALA A 161 11.08 3.52 5.87
CA ALA A 161 10.65 3.87 7.23
C ALA A 161 9.37 3.12 7.65
N ALA A 162 8.42 2.92 6.73
CA ALA A 162 7.23 2.13 6.97
C ALA A 162 7.55 0.65 7.21
N ALA A 163 8.47 0.08 6.43
CA ALA A 163 8.97 -1.28 6.66
C ALA A 163 9.65 -1.41 8.03
N ASP A 164 10.52 -0.47 8.42
CA ASP A 164 11.17 -0.44 9.74
C ASP A 164 10.13 -0.38 10.88
N LYS A 165 9.10 0.47 10.73
CA LYS A 165 8.01 0.59 11.70
C LYS A 165 7.25 -0.72 11.87
N VAL A 166 6.93 -1.41 10.77
CA VAL A 166 6.22 -2.70 10.81
C VAL A 166 7.12 -3.80 11.38
N LEU A 167 8.40 -3.86 11.02
CA LEU A 167 9.37 -4.81 11.58
C LEU A 167 9.51 -4.68 13.10
N ALA A 168 9.43 -3.46 13.63
CA ALA A 168 9.47 -3.21 15.08
C ALA A 168 8.20 -3.69 15.80
N MET A 169 7.05 -3.74 15.13
CA MET A 169 5.79 -4.23 15.68
C MET A 169 5.60 -5.74 15.50
N ALA A 170 6.20 -6.31 14.44
CA ALA A 170 6.03 -7.71 14.07
C ALA A 170 6.91 -8.65 14.91
N ASN A 171 6.42 -9.85 15.15
CA ASN A 171 7.19 -10.99 15.68
C ASN A 171 7.22 -12.13 14.64
N ASP A 172 7.88 -13.24 14.95
CA ASP A 172 8.07 -14.36 14.01
C ASP A 172 6.77 -15.08 13.63
N GLN A 173 5.69 -14.88 14.38
CA GLN A 173 4.37 -15.44 14.09
C GLN A 173 3.47 -14.48 13.30
N THR A 174 3.88 -13.22 13.13
CA THR A 174 3.10 -12.20 12.43
C THR A 174 2.89 -12.60 10.97
N LYS A 175 1.65 -12.55 10.51
CA LYS A 175 1.30 -12.67 9.10
C LYS A 175 1.23 -11.27 8.50
N ILE A 176 1.96 -11.05 7.41
CA ILE A 176 2.00 -9.75 6.73
C ILE A 176 1.33 -9.89 5.37
N ILE A 177 0.29 -9.09 5.17
CA ILE A 177 -0.45 -9.02 3.89
C ILE A 177 0.17 -7.87 3.09
N PRO A 178 0.88 -8.14 1.97
CA PRO A 178 1.35 -7.10 1.07
C PRO A 178 0.21 -6.55 0.23
N GLY A 179 0.41 -5.40 -0.43
CA GLY A 179 -0.50 -4.94 -1.47
C GLY A 179 -0.52 -5.91 -2.64
N HIS A 180 0.66 -6.35 -3.06
CA HIS A 180 0.84 -7.30 -4.17
C HIS A 180 1.75 -8.46 -3.75
N GLY A 181 1.29 -9.67 -4.03
CA GLY A 181 2.01 -10.91 -3.74
C GLY A 181 1.35 -11.80 -2.70
N ALA A 182 2.00 -12.89 -2.35
CA ALA A 182 1.53 -13.82 -1.34
C ALA A 182 1.70 -13.26 0.08
N VAL A 183 0.89 -13.73 1.01
CA VAL A 183 1.08 -13.46 2.45
C VAL A 183 2.52 -13.80 2.84
N ALA A 184 3.13 -12.94 3.62
CA ALA A 184 4.54 -12.94 3.95
C ALA A 184 4.78 -13.06 5.46
N SER A 185 6.02 -13.35 5.81
CA SER A 185 6.55 -13.37 7.17
C SER A 185 7.32 -12.08 7.49
N LYS A 186 7.69 -11.92 8.76
CA LYS A 186 8.63 -10.88 9.20
C LYS A 186 9.97 -10.97 8.46
N ALA A 187 10.48 -12.18 8.23
CA ALA A 187 11.74 -12.40 7.53
C ALA A 187 11.67 -11.96 6.06
N ASP A 188 10.53 -12.18 5.38
CA ASP A 188 10.33 -11.71 4.01
C ASP A 188 10.29 -10.16 3.96
N LEU A 189 9.63 -9.51 4.92
CA LEU A 189 9.63 -8.06 5.01
C LEU A 189 11.03 -7.50 5.33
N GLN A 190 11.81 -8.18 6.19
CA GLN A 190 13.19 -7.80 6.47
C GLN A 190 14.04 -7.85 5.18
N ALA A 191 13.93 -8.94 4.42
CA ALA A 191 14.66 -9.09 3.16
C ALA A 191 14.27 -7.99 2.14
N TYR A 192 12.97 -7.66 2.05
CA TYR A 192 12.48 -6.58 1.21
C TYR A 192 13.06 -5.22 1.64
N ARG A 193 13.01 -4.90 2.92
CA ARG A 193 13.57 -3.67 3.48
C ARG A 193 15.07 -3.55 3.21
N ASP A 194 15.83 -4.63 3.40
CA ASP A 194 17.29 -4.65 3.18
C ASP A 194 17.63 -4.47 1.69
N MET A 195 16.84 -5.07 0.80
CA MET A 195 16.92 -4.80 -0.64
C MET A 195 16.74 -3.32 -0.95
N LEU A 196 15.69 -2.68 -0.40
CA LEU A 196 15.43 -1.24 -0.62
C LEU A 196 16.60 -0.39 -0.16
N VAL A 197 17.10 -0.63 1.05
CA VAL A 197 18.26 0.11 1.62
C VAL A 197 19.49 -0.03 0.73
N ALA A 198 19.77 -1.25 0.26
CA ALA A 198 20.93 -1.51 -0.59
C ALA A 198 20.83 -0.79 -1.95
N ILE A 199 19.66 -0.84 -2.59
CA ILE A 199 19.46 -0.16 -3.89
C ILE A 199 19.48 1.36 -3.72
N VAL A 200 18.75 1.87 -2.74
CA VAL A 200 18.66 3.31 -2.46
C VAL A 200 20.04 3.88 -2.13
N GLY A 201 20.83 3.21 -1.30
CA GLY A 201 22.19 3.63 -0.96
C GLY A 201 23.12 3.70 -2.17
N LYS A 202 23.07 2.71 -3.08
CA LYS A 202 23.86 2.71 -4.32
C LYS A 202 23.46 3.86 -5.25
N VAL A 203 22.14 4.11 -5.41
CA VAL A 203 21.64 5.18 -6.28
C VAL A 203 21.98 6.53 -5.68
N GLU A 204 21.76 6.74 -4.39
CA GLU A 204 22.10 7.99 -3.68
C GLU A 204 23.59 8.34 -3.83
N ALA A 205 24.47 7.35 -3.60
CA ALA A 205 25.92 7.55 -3.77
C ALA A 205 26.27 7.96 -5.21
N ALA A 206 25.65 7.33 -6.22
CA ALA A 206 25.88 7.66 -7.61
C ALA A 206 25.38 9.08 -7.97
N VAL A 207 24.21 9.49 -7.45
CA VAL A 207 23.68 10.84 -7.60
C VAL A 207 24.61 11.88 -6.96
N LYS A 208 25.10 11.62 -5.74
CA LYS A 208 26.09 12.49 -5.06
C LYS A 208 27.40 12.60 -5.83
N ALA A 209 27.80 11.54 -6.55
CA ALA A 209 28.97 11.55 -7.45
C ALA A 209 28.70 12.23 -8.81
N GLY A 210 27.53 12.84 -9.01
CA GLY A 210 27.16 13.57 -10.23
C GLY A 210 26.77 12.71 -11.42
N LYS A 211 26.54 11.40 -11.24
CA LYS A 211 26.18 10.49 -12.34
C LYS A 211 24.79 10.81 -12.90
N SER A 212 24.66 10.69 -14.21
CA SER A 212 23.39 10.79 -14.92
C SER A 212 22.51 9.54 -14.64
N LEU A 213 21.21 9.63 -14.91
CA LEU A 213 20.29 8.50 -14.77
C LEU A 213 20.73 7.28 -15.58
N GLU A 214 21.19 7.50 -16.83
CA GLU A 214 21.65 6.40 -17.71
C GLU A 214 22.92 5.73 -17.17
N GLU A 215 23.86 6.49 -16.61
CA GLU A 215 25.02 5.92 -15.94
C GLU A 215 24.64 5.10 -14.71
N VAL A 216 23.63 5.57 -13.92
CA VAL A 216 23.15 4.83 -12.75
C VAL A 216 22.43 3.54 -13.17
N LYS A 217 21.58 3.57 -14.20
CA LYS A 217 20.94 2.36 -14.76
C LYS A 217 22.00 1.36 -15.25
N ALA A 218 23.05 1.82 -15.94
CA ALA A 218 24.14 0.97 -16.42
C ALA A 218 24.93 0.27 -15.28
N MET A 219 24.93 0.85 -14.07
CA MET A 219 25.51 0.21 -12.86
C MET A 219 24.69 -0.97 -12.35
N LYS A 220 23.45 -1.13 -12.80
CA LYS A 220 22.51 -2.19 -12.39
C LYS A 220 22.37 -2.33 -10.86
N PRO A 221 22.07 -1.26 -10.12
CA PRO A 221 22.06 -1.27 -8.66
C PRO A 221 20.99 -2.21 -8.06
N ALA A 222 19.98 -2.55 -8.84
CA ALA A 222 18.85 -3.39 -8.45
C ALA A 222 19.04 -4.89 -8.81
N ASP A 223 20.14 -5.30 -9.45
CA ASP A 223 20.35 -6.69 -9.82
C ASP A 223 20.65 -7.58 -8.59
N GLY A 224 20.26 -8.86 -8.68
CA GLY A 224 20.64 -9.89 -7.72
C GLY A 224 19.70 -10.05 -6.50
N PHE A 225 18.59 -9.34 -6.42
CA PHE A 225 17.65 -9.42 -5.28
C PHE A 225 16.50 -10.43 -5.44
N GLY A 226 16.47 -11.22 -6.52
CA GLY A 226 15.46 -12.27 -6.71
C GLY A 226 14.03 -11.76 -6.93
N VAL A 227 13.88 -10.49 -7.32
CA VAL A 227 12.60 -9.91 -7.72
C VAL A 227 12.28 -10.33 -9.16
N ASN A 228 11.00 -10.57 -9.46
CA ASN A 228 10.58 -10.93 -10.82
C ASN A 228 10.99 -9.83 -11.83
N PRO A 229 11.88 -10.11 -12.79
CA PRO A 229 12.37 -9.09 -13.73
C PRO A 229 11.31 -8.62 -14.72
N SER A 230 10.22 -9.41 -14.90
CA SER A 230 9.07 -9.07 -15.74
C SER A 230 7.88 -8.54 -14.95
N GLY A 231 8.12 -8.15 -13.68
CA GLY A 231 7.08 -7.57 -12.84
C GLY A 231 6.60 -6.20 -13.35
N PHE A 232 5.51 -5.72 -12.79
CA PHE A 232 4.89 -4.44 -13.15
C PHE A 232 5.88 -3.27 -13.12
N ILE A 233 6.75 -3.23 -12.12
CA ILE A 233 7.88 -2.30 -12.03
C ILE A 233 9.17 -3.08 -12.25
N THR A 234 9.86 -2.78 -13.36
CA THR A 234 11.17 -3.35 -13.68
C THR A 234 12.27 -2.71 -12.83
N ALA A 235 13.45 -3.33 -12.80
CA ALA A 235 14.64 -2.81 -12.12
C ALA A 235 14.98 -1.37 -12.55
N ASP A 236 15.03 -1.13 -13.86
CA ASP A 236 15.36 0.18 -14.42
C ASP A 236 14.32 1.24 -14.04
N ARG A 237 13.02 0.88 -14.06
CA ARG A 237 11.96 1.80 -13.65
C ARG A 237 12.02 2.13 -12.16
N PHE A 238 12.34 1.15 -11.33
CA PHE A 238 12.54 1.39 -9.90
C PHE A 238 13.76 2.29 -9.65
N VAL A 239 14.89 2.02 -10.32
CA VAL A 239 16.09 2.87 -10.25
C VAL A 239 15.79 4.31 -10.66
N GLU A 240 14.99 4.52 -11.71
CA GLU A 240 14.53 5.85 -12.14
C GLU A 240 13.71 6.58 -11.06
N MET A 241 12.77 5.87 -10.40
CA MET A 241 11.98 6.44 -9.30
C MET A 241 12.88 6.83 -8.12
N VAL A 242 13.82 5.96 -7.74
CA VAL A 242 14.78 6.24 -6.66
C VAL A 242 15.71 7.40 -7.03
N TYR A 243 16.23 7.42 -8.26
CA TYR A 243 17.07 8.51 -8.75
C TYR A 243 16.34 9.85 -8.65
N GLY A 244 15.07 9.88 -9.07
CA GLY A 244 14.25 11.09 -8.99
C GLY A 244 13.96 11.56 -7.55
N THR A 245 14.05 10.69 -6.54
CA THR A 245 13.96 11.10 -5.13
C THR A 245 15.14 12.02 -4.73
N PHE A 246 16.33 11.74 -5.23
CA PHE A 246 17.56 12.50 -4.89
C PHE A 246 17.89 13.62 -5.86
N LYS A 247 17.35 13.60 -7.05
CA LYS A 247 17.51 14.61 -8.09
C LYS A 247 16.15 14.96 -8.68
N PRO A 248 15.32 15.74 -7.97
CA PRO A 248 14.06 16.22 -8.54
C PRO A 248 14.32 17.05 -9.79
N ALA A 249 13.41 16.94 -10.76
CA ALA A 249 13.46 17.66 -12.04
C ALA A 249 13.35 19.18 -11.84
#